data_90ee949b3cfaa71ae2e8383492d8cf20
#
_entry.id   90ee949b3cfaa71ae2e8383492d8cf20
#
_cell.length_a   1.000
_cell.length_b   1.000
_cell.length_c   1.000
_cell.angle_alpha   90.00
_cell.angle_beta   90.00
_cell.angle_gamma   90.00
#
_symmetry.space_group_name_H-M   'P 1'
#
loop_
_entity.id
_entity.type
_entity.pdbx_description
1 polymer ?
#
loop_
_entity_poly.entity_id
_entity_poly.type
_entity_poly.pdbx_seq_one_letter_code
_entity_poly.pdbx_strand_id
1 'polypeptide(L)'
;MRNILLVEPPYKTKYPPLGLMKIAAYHKRLNDRVVFVKGCAPEMRVERWDRVYVSSLFTYYWNQTVKTIKYYQNSVPRRSDVIVGGVLATLLQDDLESSTDATIIPGLLNTLGILDPGDKTRIDTLTPDYSILNEANFTYELQNSYIGYATRGCPNECAFCAVHKIEPEFNGYLPLRRQIQLIEELYGEKRDLILLDNNVLGSARFKDIIQDIKALGFGKGATYSYKNKAG
;
A
#
# COMPACT_ATOMS: atom_id res chain seq x y z
N MET A 1 -15.41 3.59 -17.40
CA MET A 1 -14.74 2.40 -16.83
C MET A 1 -13.35 2.35 -17.44
N ARG A 2 -12.32 2.51 -16.62
CA ARG A 2 -10.90 2.45 -17.02
C ARG A 2 -10.35 1.05 -16.75
N ASN A 3 -9.30 0.67 -17.48
CA ASN A 3 -8.50 -0.53 -17.22
C ASN A 3 -7.26 -0.12 -16.43
N ILE A 4 -7.12 -0.61 -15.21
CA ILE A 4 -6.08 -0.25 -14.25
C ILE A 4 -5.23 -1.48 -13.93
N LEU A 5 -3.93 -1.37 -14.15
CA LEU A 5 -2.98 -2.39 -13.73
C LEU A 5 -2.20 -1.91 -12.50
N LEU A 6 -2.17 -2.72 -11.47
CA LEU A 6 -1.37 -2.52 -10.27
C LEU A 6 -0.19 -3.50 -10.31
N VAL A 7 1.02 -2.98 -10.12
CA VAL A 7 2.24 -3.78 -10.26
C VAL A 7 3.11 -3.62 -9.03
N GLU A 8 3.42 -4.71 -8.35
CA GLU A 8 4.55 -4.76 -7.44
C GLU A 8 5.74 -5.36 -8.20
N PRO A 9 6.89 -4.68 -8.32
CA PRO A 9 8.10 -5.27 -8.88
C PRO A 9 8.47 -6.58 -8.16
N PRO A 10 9.32 -7.45 -8.71
CA PRO A 10 9.59 -8.78 -8.17
C PRO A 10 10.42 -8.75 -6.88
N TYR A 11 9.99 -7.97 -5.91
CA TYR A 11 10.62 -7.87 -4.60
C TYR A 11 10.42 -9.13 -3.77
N LYS A 12 11.43 -9.47 -2.98
CA LYS A 12 11.28 -10.48 -1.92
C LYS A 12 10.65 -9.82 -0.71
N THR A 13 9.35 -9.91 -0.59
CA THR A 13 8.59 -9.38 0.55
C THR A 13 7.57 -10.40 1.04
N LYS A 14 7.32 -10.41 2.34
CA LYS A 14 6.27 -11.20 3.00
C LYS A 14 4.94 -10.45 3.07
N TYR A 15 4.99 -9.14 2.93
CA TYR A 15 3.88 -8.22 3.15
C TYR A 15 3.18 -7.88 1.84
N PRO A 16 1.84 -7.89 1.80
CA PRO A 16 1.08 -7.34 0.70
C PRO A 16 1.37 -5.85 0.47
N PRO A 17 1.26 -5.34 -0.75
CA PRO A 17 1.56 -3.95 -1.09
C PRO A 17 0.41 -3.02 -0.71
N LEU A 18 0.38 -2.56 0.56
CA LEU A 18 -0.72 -1.77 1.13
C LEU A 18 -1.11 -0.55 0.29
N GLY A 19 -0.14 0.17 -0.28
CA GLY A 19 -0.40 1.32 -1.15
C GLY A 19 -1.21 0.93 -2.39
N LEU A 20 -0.86 -0.18 -3.06
CA LEU A 20 -1.61 -0.68 -4.21
C LEU A 20 -3.00 -1.19 -3.82
N MET A 21 -3.14 -1.81 -2.65
CA MET A 21 -4.45 -2.23 -2.14
C MET A 21 -5.39 -1.04 -1.90
N LYS A 22 -4.87 0.11 -1.46
CA LYS A 22 -5.65 1.34 -1.30
C LYS A 22 -6.00 1.99 -2.65
N ILE A 23 -5.07 1.96 -3.62
CA ILE A 23 -5.34 2.39 -5.00
C ILE A 23 -6.39 1.50 -5.65
N ALA A 24 -6.37 0.19 -5.40
CA ALA A 24 -7.42 -0.73 -5.85
C ALA A 24 -8.80 -0.35 -5.31
N ALA A 25 -8.89 -0.11 -3.99
CA ALA A 25 -10.13 0.33 -3.36
C ALA A 25 -10.65 1.63 -3.97
N TYR A 26 -9.75 2.58 -4.28
CA TYR A 26 -10.10 3.82 -4.95
C TYR A 26 -10.71 3.59 -6.33
N HIS A 27 -10.02 2.85 -7.20
CA HIS A 27 -10.50 2.60 -8.56
C HIS A 27 -11.76 1.75 -8.63
N LYS A 28 -11.90 0.75 -7.76
CA LYS A 28 -13.13 -0.06 -7.69
C LYS A 28 -14.36 0.77 -7.28
N ARG A 29 -14.20 1.77 -6.42
CA ARG A 29 -15.28 2.73 -6.10
C ARG A 29 -15.71 3.57 -7.30
N LEU A 30 -14.83 3.76 -8.28
CA LEU A 30 -15.11 4.44 -9.55
C LEU A 30 -15.61 3.47 -10.63
N ASN A 31 -15.87 2.20 -10.29
CA ASN A 31 -16.24 1.13 -11.20
C ASN A 31 -15.20 0.86 -12.30
N ASP A 32 -13.91 1.11 -12.02
CA ASP A 32 -12.82 0.76 -12.93
C ASP A 32 -12.48 -0.74 -12.79
N ARG A 33 -12.06 -1.36 -13.91
CA ARG A 33 -11.49 -2.71 -13.89
C ARG A 33 -10.07 -2.62 -13.31
N VAL A 34 -9.79 -3.39 -12.27
CA VAL A 34 -8.50 -3.41 -11.58
C VAL A 34 -7.91 -4.80 -11.64
N VAL A 35 -6.66 -4.90 -12.07
CA VAL A 35 -5.87 -6.15 -12.07
C VAL A 35 -4.57 -5.90 -11.29
N PHE A 36 -4.15 -6.89 -10.51
CA PHE A 36 -2.90 -6.83 -9.74
C PHE A 36 -1.96 -7.96 -10.14
N VAL A 37 -0.70 -7.62 -10.37
CA VAL A 37 0.36 -8.58 -10.67
C VAL A 37 1.65 -8.27 -9.91
N LYS A 38 2.45 -9.30 -9.68
CA LYS A 38 3.80 -9.17 -9.17
C LYS A 38 4.81 -9.48 -10.26
N GLY A 39 5.73 -8.55 -10.50
CA GLY A 39 6.78 -8.68 -11.51
C GLY A 39 6.34 -8.30 -12.92
N CYS A 40 7.12 -8.76 -13.89
CA CYS A 40 6.89 -8.51 -15.32
C CYS A 40 6.09 -9.69 -15.91
N ALA A 41 4.78 -9.52 -16.03
CA ALA A 41 3.86 -10.52 -16.60
C ALA A 41 3.66 -10.27 -18.11
N PRO A 42 4.05 -11.20 -19.00
CA PRO A 42 3.97 -10.99 -20.45
C PRO A 42 2.55 -10.75 -20.96
N GLU A 43 1.57 -11.44 -20.40
CA GLU A 43 0.15 -11.32 -20.74
C GLU A 43 -0.39 -9.93 -20.40
N MET A 44 0.07 -9.31 -19.31
CA MET A 44 -0.31 -7.95 -18.94
C MET A 44 0.40 -6.88 -19.79
N ARG A 45 1.53 -7.22 -20.39
CA ARG A 45 2.26 -6.30 -21.26
C ARG A 45 1.59 -6.08 -22.61
N VAL A 46 0.94 -7.11 -23.16
CA VAL A 46 0.26 -7.02 -24.47
C VAL A 46 -1.13 -6.41 -24.37
N GLU A 47 -1.71 -6.42 -23.18
CA GLU A 47 -2.98 -5.75 -22.90
C GLU A 47 -2.80 -4.23 -22.85
N ARG A 48 -3.85 -3.46 -23.19
CA ARG A 48 -3.85 -2.00 -23.11
C ARG A 48 -4.49 -1.55 -21.81
N TRP A 49 -3.74 -0.74 -21.07
CA TRP A 49 -4.15 -0.18 -19.78
C TRP A 49 -4.31 1.33 -19.88
N ASP A 50 -5.32 1.89 -19.26
CA ASP A 50 -5.48 3.34 -19.16
C ASP A 50 -4.46 3.92 -18.19
N ARG A 51 -4.11 3.16 -17.12
CA ARG A 51 -3.05 3.50 -16.17
C ARG A 51 -2.39 2.24 -15.62
N VAL A 52 -1.12 2.36 -15.32
CA VAL A 52 -0.32 1.37 -14.60
C VAL A 52 0.26 2.00 -13.35
N TYR A 53 -0.01 1.43 -12.18
CA TYR A 53 0.58 1.87 -10.91
C TYR A 53 1.68 0.91 -10.49
N VAL A 54 2.87 1.43 -10.24
CA VAL A 54 4.02 0.65 -9.80
C VAL A 54 4.39 1.04 -8.37
N SER A 55 4.36 0.10 -7.43
CA SER A 55 4.85 0.33 -6.08
C SER A 55 6.37 0.27 -6.04
N SER A 56 7.01 1.15 -5.29
CA SER A 56 8.45 1.12 -5.05
C SER A 56 8.75 0.97 -3.56
N LEU A 57 9.64 0.04 -3.21
CA LEU A 57 10.08 -0.20 -1.84
C LEU A 57 11.42 0.50 -1.56
N PHE A 58 12.41 -0.21 -1.07
CA PHE A 58 13.69 0.31 -0.65
C PHE A 58 14.59 0.71 -1.83
N THR A 59 15.49 1.65 -1.62
CA THR A 59 16.39 2.20 -2.64
C THR A 59 17.30 1.16 -3.29
N TYR A 60 17.69 0.10 -2.57
CA TYR A 60 18.49 -1.00 -3.13
C TYR A 60 17.72 -1.87 -4.15
N TYR A 61 16.40 -1.70 -4.30
CA TYR A 61 15.62 -2.31 -5.37
C TYR A 61 15.54 -1.45 -6.64
N TRP A 62 16.40 -0.45 -6.79
CA TRP A 62 16.42 0.47 -7.93
C TRP A 62 16.32 -0.24 -9.28
N ASN A 63 17.23 -1.18 -9.56
CA ASN A 63 17.27 -1.86 -10.85
C ASN A 63 15.97 -2.64 -11.17
N GLN A 64 15.39 -3.29 -10.17
CA GLN A 64 14.15 -4.03 -10.34
C GLN A 64 12.97 -3.08 -10.59
N THR A 65 12.93 -1.95 -9.88
CA THR A 65 11.90 -0.92 -10.02
C THR A 65 11.96 -0.30 -11.41
N VAL A 66 13.10 0.21 -11.84
CA VAL A 66 13.28 0.84 -13.16
C VAL A 66 12.99 -0.15 -14.30
N LYS A 67 13.46 -1.39 -14.19
CA LYS A 67 13.14 -2.45 -15.17
C LYS A 67 11.64 -2.68 -15.30
N THR A 68 10.92 -2.75 -14.17
CA THR A 68 9.47 -2.97 -14.15
C THR A 68 8.72 -1.78 -14.75
N ILE A 69 9.11 -0.55 -14.42
CA ILE A 69 8.53 0.66 -15.00
C ILE A 69 8.66 0.64 -16.53
N LYS A 70 9.89 0.47 -17.04
CA LYS A 70 10.17 0.44 -18.49
C LYS A 70 9.46 -0.70 -19.20
N TYR A 71 9.24 -1.82 -18.52
CA TYR A 71 8.53 -2.97 -19.08
C TYR A 71 7.09 -2.65 -19.43
N TYR A 72 6.39 -1.89 -18.58
CA TYR A 72 4.97 -1.55 -18.76
C TYR A 72 4.72 -0.22 -19.49
N GLN A 73 5.76 0.59 -19.79
CA GLN A 73 5.58 1.87 -20.47
C GLN A 73 5.01 1.75 -21.91
N ASN A 74 5.10 0.57 -22.52
CA ASN A 74 4.50 0.32 -23.84
C ASN A 74 3.06 -0.26 -23.74
N SER A 75 2.54 -0.48 -22.54
CA SER A 75 1.19 -1.01 -22.30
C SER A 75 0.16 0.08 -22.03
N VAL A 76 0.57 1.34 -22.04
CA VAL A 76 -0.25 2.52 -21.77
C VAL A 76 -0.23 3.48 -22.97
N PRO A 77 -1.23 4.37 -23.13
CA PRO A 77 -1.27 5.35 -24.20
C PRO A 77 -0.08 6.31 -24.19
N ARG A 78 0.28 6.81 -22.99
CA ARG A 78 1.44 7.70 -22.78
C ARG A 78 2.31 7.07 -21.69
N ARG A 79 3.63 7.16 -21.83
CA ARG A 79 4.55 6.60 -20.82
C ARG A 79 4.36 7.20 -19.43
N SER A 80 3.87 8.44 -19.36
CA SER A 80 3.48 9.13 -18.12
C SER A 80 2.22 8.57 -17.46
N ASP A 81 1.45 7.71 -18.15
CA ASP A 81 0.32 6.98 -17.56
C ASP A 81 0.80 5.76 -16.73
N VAL A 82 2.12 5.49 -16.72
CA VAL A 82 2.77 4.69 -15.67
C VAL A 82 3.05 5.61 -14.48
N ILE A 83 2.41 5.34 -13.35
CA ILE A 83 2.48 6.15 -12.14
C ILE A 83 3.24 5.36 -11.07
N VAL A 84 4.25 5.97 -10.47
CA VAL A 84 5.13 5.31 -9.52
C VAL A 84 5.07 6.01 -8.17
N GLY A 85 4.86 5.25 -7.10
CA GLY A 85 4.85 5.76 -5.74
C GLY A 85 5.57 4.83 -4.77
N GLY A 86 5.70 5.26 -3.52
CA GLY A 86 6.32 4.51 -2.44
C GLY A 86 7.68 5.05 -2.00
N VAL A 87 8.39 4.30 -1.17
CA VAL A 87 9.59 4.79 -0.45
C VAL A 87 10.69 5.21 -1.41
N LEU A 88 11.08 4.36 -2.37
CA LEU A 88 12.12 4.66 -3.34
C LEU A 88 11.72 5.87 -4.21
N ALA A 89 10.48 5.91 -4.69
CA ALA A 89 9.96 7.02 -5.50
C ALA A 89 9.99 8.35 -4.74
N THR A 90 9.79 8.32 -3.42
CA THR A 90 9.85 9.52 -2.57
C THR A 90 11.30 9.99 -2.36
N LEU A 91 12.23 9.06 -2.16
CA LEU A 91 13.61 9.40 -1.79
C LEU A 91 14.50 9.70 -3.00
N LEU A 92 14.20 9.12 -4.17
CA LEU A 92 14.98 9.22 -5.39
C LEU A 92 14.08 9.69 -6.55
N GLN A 93 13.24 10.71 -6.31
CA GLN A 93 12.29 11.23 -7.29
C GLN A 93 13.01 11.69 -8.55
N ASP A 94 13.97 12.60 -8.43
CA ASP A 94 14.69 13.21 -9.56
C ASP A 94 15.44 12.14 -10.39
N ASP A 95 16.01 11.14 -9.72
CA ASP A 95 16.67 10.03 -10.39
C ASP A 95 15.69 9.16 -11.19
N LEU A 96 14.48 8.90 -10.66
CA LEU A 96 13.45 8.17 -11.39
C LEU A 96 12.90 8.97 -12.56
N GLU A 97 12.65 10.27 -12.39
CA GLU A 97 12.19 11.18 -13.46
C GLU A 97 13.21 11.26 -14.60
N SER A 98 14.51 11.32 -14.27
CA SER A 98 15.57 11.32 -15.29
C SER A 98 15.79 9.96 -15.97
N SER A 99 15.42 8.86 -15.30
CA SER A 99 15.63 7.49 -15.81
C SER A 99 14.44 6.88 -16.50
N THR A 100 13.24 7.46 -16.33
CA THR A 100 11.96 6.94 -16.87
C THR A 100 11.07 8.09 -17.30
N ASP A 101 10.09 7.81 -18.18
CA ASP A 101 9.07 8.79 -18.58
C ASP A 101 7.79 8.64 -17.72
N ALA A 102 7.89 8.02 -16.55
CA ALA A 102 6.77 7.76 -15.65
C ALA A 102 6.39 9.02 -14.84
N THR A 103 5.15 9.09 -14.40
CA THR A 103 4.73 10.09 -13.41
C THR A 103 5.12 9.61 -12.00
N ILE A 104 5.89 10.41 -11.28
CA ILE A 104 6.33 10.07 -9.92
C ILE A 104 5.43 10.78 -8.91
N ILE A 105 4.88 10.02 -7.97
CA ILE A 105 4.09 10.55 -6.84
C ILE A 105 4.86 10.26 -5.55
N PRO A 106 5.58 11.25 -5.00
CA PRO A 106 6.29 11.09 -3.75
C PRO A 106 5.33 11.17 -2.54
N GLY A 107 5.77 10.61 -1.41
CA GLY A 107 5.08 10.69 -0.13
C GLY A 107 3.81 9.84 -0.07
N LEU A 108 2.83 10.35 0.64
CA LEU A 108 1.57 9.66 0.94
C LEU A 108 0.47 10.03 -0.05
N LEU A 109 -0.49 9.12 -0.25
CA LEU A 109 -1.70 9.36 -1.05
C LEU A 109 -2.77 10.10 -0.23
N ASN A 110 -2.38 11.14 0.53
CA ASN A 110 -3.23 11.89 1.45
C ASN A 110 -3.71 13.25 0.90
N THR A 111 -3.20 13.68 -0.26
CA THR A 111 -3.63 14.90 -0.94
C THR A 111 -4.88 14.62 -1.78
N LEU A 112 -5.87 15.53 -1.69
CA LEU A 112 -7.09 15.43 -2.50
C LEU A 112 -6.76 15.62 -3.98
N GLY A 113 -7.38 14.81 -4.84
CA GLY A 113 -7.17 14.90 -6.29
C GLY A 113 -5.82 14.39 -6.79
N ILE A 114 -5.05 13.70 -5.94
CA ILE A 114 -3.67 13.26 -6.26
C ILE A 114 -3.60 12.32 -7.48
N LEU A 115 -4.59 11.47 -7.67
CA LEU A 115 -4.69 10.57 -8.84
C LEU A 115 -5.62 11.12 -9.93
N ASP A 116 -6.69 11.78 -9.54
CA ASP A 116 -7.69 12.35 -10.46
C ASP A 116 -8.03 13.78 -10.01
N PRO A 117 -7.65 14.81 -10.79
CA PRO A 117 -7.94 16.20 -10.46
C PRO A 117 -9.45 16.42 -10.18
N GLY A 118 -9.75 17.11 -9.08
CA GLY A 118 -11.13 17.37 -8.65
C GLY A 118 -11.75 16.28 -7.77
N ASP A 119 -11.16 15.10 -7.66
CA ASP A 119 -11.61 14.08 -6.71
C ASP A 119 -11.30 14.49 -5.25
N LYS A 120 -12.24 14.24 -4.35
CA LYS A 120 -12.14 14.63 -2.94
C LYS A 120 -11.80 13.47 -2.01
N THR A 121 -11.33 12.35 -2.56
CA THR A 121 -10.98 11.15 -1.79
C THR A 121 -9.53 11.25 -1.31
N ARG A 122 -9.32 11.09 0.00
CA ARG A 122 -8.00 10.83 0.55
C ARG A 122 -7.72 9.33 0.47
N ILE A 123 -6.96 8.90 -0.52
CA ILE A 123 -6.74 7.49 -0.81
C ILE A 123 -6.04 6.78 0.36
N ASP A 124 -5.13 7.47 1.06
CA ASP A 124 -4.44 6.90 2.22
C ASP A 124 -5.38 6.52 3.38
N THR A 125 -6.60 7.08 3.44
CA THR A 125 -7.60 6.74 4.45
C THR A 125 -8.54 5.61 4.07
N LEU A 126 -8.47 5.10 2.84
CA LEU A 126 -9.32 4.02 2.39
C LEU A 126 -8.95 2.69 3.04
N THR A 127 -9.98 1.87 3.30
CA THR A 127 -9.78 0.46 3.67
C THR A 127 -9.09 -0.26 2.50
N PRO A 128 -7.98 -0.96 2.75
CA PRO A 128 -7.28 -1.68 1.69
C PRO A 128 -8.16 -2.75 1.04
N ASP A 129 -8.08 -2.88 -0.28
CA ASP A 129 -8.79 -3.93 -0.99
C ASP A 129 -7.98 -5.24 -0.97
N TYR A 130 -8.41 -6.18 -0.13
CA TYR A 130 -7.80 -7.50 -0.03
C TYR A 130 -8.18 -8.43 -1.19
N SER A 131 -9.22 -8.13 -1.95
CA SER A 131 -9.67 -9.01 -3.03
C SER A 131 -8.65 -9.12 -4.16
N ILE A 132 -7.81 -8.09 -4.39
CA ILE A 132 -6.75 -8.14 -5.40
C ILE A 132 -5.69 -9.22 -5.12
N LEU A 133 -5.56 -9.64 -3.86
CA LEU A 133 -4.58 -10.68 -3.47
C LEU A 133 -5.04 -12.08 -3.88
N ASN A 134 -6.35 -12.30 -4.05
CA ASN A 134 -6.92 -13.60 -4.43
C ASN A 134 -6.70 -13.89 -5.92
N GLU A 135 -6.61 -12.86 -6.75
CA GLU A 135 -6.44 -12.95 -8.20
C GLU A 135 -4.97 -12.80 -8.64
N ALA A 136 -4.09 -12.52 -7.66
CA ALA A 136 -2.69 -12.28 -7.92
C ALA A 136 -1.95 -13.56 -8.35
N ASN A 137 -0.96 -13.40 -9.22
CA ASN A 137 -0.03 -14.46 -9.63
C ASN A 137 0.99 -14.84 -8.54
N PHE A 138 0.80 -14.35 -7.31
CA PHE A 138 1.72 -14.55 -6.19
C PHE A 138 0.96 -14.57 -4.85
N THR A 139 1.36 -15.46 -3.95
CA THR A 139 0.81 -15.57 -2.60
C THR A 139 1.78 -14.97 -1.57
N TYR A 140 1.31 -14.02 -0.78
CA TYR A 140 2.11 -13.42 0.30
C TYR A 140 2.01 -14.26 1.57
N GLU A 141 3.15 -14.45 2.25
CA GLU A 141 3.21 -15.20 3.51
C GLU A 141 2.25 -14.61 4.57
N LEU A 142 2.12 -13.27 4.60
CA LEU A 142 1.32 -12.52 5.57
C LEU A 142 0.01 -11.95 4.98
N GLN A 143 -0.53 -12.54 3.91
CA GLN A 143 -1.78 -12.05 3.31
C GLN A 143 -3.01 -12.24 4.19
N ASN A 144 -2.98 -13.20 5.13
CA ASN A 144 -4.06 -13.43 6.10
C ASN A 144 -3.84 -12.61 7.37
N SER A 145 -3.54 -11.31 7.20
CA SER A 145 -3.30 -10.39 8.30
C SER A 145 -4.13 -9.12 8.13
N TYR A 146 -4.60 -8.56 9.24
CA TYR A 146 -5.01 -7.17 9.27
C TYR A 146 -3.76 -6.30 9.14
N ILE A 147 -3.73 -5.40 8.17
CA ILE A 147 -2.62 -4.47 7.95
C ILE A 147 -3.12 -3.05 8.17
N GLY A 148 -2.50 -2.33 9.10
CA GLY A 148 -2.93 -1.00 9.46
C GLY A 148 -1.86 -0.19 10.18
N TYR A 149 -2.30 0.93 10.72
CA TYR A 149 -1.47 1.85 11.47
C TYR A 149 -2.16 2.25 12.77
N ALA A 150 -1.42 2.24 13.88
CA ALA A 150 -1.83 2.86 15.12
C ALA A 150 -1.33 4.32 15.23
N THR A 151 -0.23 4.63 14.52
CA THR A 151 0.37 5.95 14.37
C THR A 151 0.86 6.16 12.93
N ARG A 152 1.17 7.41 12.55
CA ARG A 152 1.83 7.73 11.27
C ARG A 152 2.97 8.69 11.51
N GLY A 153 4.06 8.55 10.75
CA GLY A 153 5.24 9.37 10.92
C GLY A 153 6.03 9.03 12.19
N CYS A 154 6.88 9.95 12.60
CA CYS A 154 7.70 9.84 13.81
C CYS A 154 7.90 11.21 14.41
N PRO A 155 7.85 11.37 15.77
CA PRO A 155 8.12 12.66 16.41
C PRO A 155 9.62 13.02 16.43
N ASN A 156 10.52 12.09 16.05
CA ASN A 156 11.96 12.29 16.06
C ASN A 156 12.48 12.69 14.68
N GLU A 157 13.44 13.62 14.65
CA GLU A 157 14.12 14.10 13.43
C GLU A 157 15.57 13.57 13.35
N CYS A 158 15.74 12.26 13.40
CA CYS A 158 17.08 11.65 13.33
C CYS A 158 17.73 11.91 11.97
N ALA A 159 18.96 12.43 11.94
CA ALA A 159 19.64 12.87 10.73
C ALA A 159 19.84 11.77 9.66
N PHE A 160 19.86 10.50 10.07
CA PHE A 160 20.02 9.35 9.18
C PHE A 160 18.67 8.73 8.74
N CYS A 161 17.54 9.22 9.26
CA CYS A 161 16.24 8.61 9.06
C CYS A 161 15.46 9.28 7.93
N ALA A 162 14.88 8.50 7.04
CA ALA A 162 14.08 8.99 5.92
C ALA A 162 12.59 9.21 6.26
N VAL A 163 12.14 8.84 7.45
CA VAL A 163 10.70 8.89 7.82
C VAL A 163 10.13 10.29 7.66
N HIS A 164 10.84 11.33 8.10
CA HIS A 164 10.40 12.72 7.99
C HIS A 164 10.24 13.22 6.52
N LYS A 165 10.87 12.54 5.55
CA LYS A 165 10.68 12.81 4.11
C LYS A 165 9.49 12.03 3.54
N ILE A 166 9.24 10.83 4.04
CA ILE A 166 8.18 9.94 3.55
C ILE A 166 6.85 10.28 4.21
N GLU A 167 6.87 10.51 5.52
CA GLU A 167 5.72 10.82 6.39
C GLU A 167 6.07 12.03 7.26
N PRO A 168 5.98 13.27 6.72
CA PRO A 168 6.46 14.47 7.41
C PRO A 168 5.64 14.86 8.65
N GLU A 169 4.38 14.41 8.70
CA GLU A 169 3.48 14.73 9.81
C GLU A 169 3.39 13.56 10.79
N PHE A 170 3.63 13.80 12.06
CA PHE A 170 3.40 12.80 13.11
C PHE A 170 1.96 12.84 13.58
N ASN A 171 1.24 11.75 13.38
CA ASN A 171 -0.05 11.50 14.00
C ASN A 171 0.11 10.37 15.04
N GLY A 172 0.08 10.76 16.31
CA GLY A 172 0.35 9.87 17.45
C GLY A 172 -0.77 8.87 17.78
N TYR A 173 -1.94 8.95 17.14
CA TYR A 173 -3.02 7.99 17.34
C TYR A 173 -3.97 7.93 16.14
N LEU A 174 -4.15 6.73 15.62
CA LEU A 174 -5.19 6.42 14.63
C LEU A 174 -6.16 5.37 15.20
N PRO A 175 -7.46 5.44 14.89
CA PRO A 175 -8.47 4.53 15.44
C PRO A 175 -8.31 3.12 14.86
N LEU A 176 -7.41 2.33 15.42
CA LEU A 176 -7.05 0.99 14.96
C LEU A 176 -8.27 0.06 14.90
N ARG A 177 -9.13 0.07 15.94
CA ARG A 177 -10.33 -0.77 15.98
C ARG A 177 -11.22 -0.56 14.76
N ARG A 178 -11.41 0.69 14.34
CA ARG A 178 -12.25 1.00 13.17
C ARG A 178 -11.63 0.48 11.86
N GLN A 179 -10.31 0.57 11.72
CA GLN A 179 -9.62 0.01 10.55
C GLN A 179 -9.82 -1.50 10.48
N ILE A 180 -9.61 -2.20 11.59
CA ILE A 180 -9.76 -3.67 11.66
C ILE A 180 -11.21 -4.09 11.39
N GLN A 181 -12.18 -3.43 12.03
CA GLN A 181 -13.60 -3.69 11.82
C GLN A 181 -13.99 -3.58 10.34
N LEU A 182 -13.58 -2.52 9.65
CA LEU A 182 -13.87 -2.34 8.23
C LEU A 182 -13.25 -3.43 7.34
N ILE A 183 -12.04 -3.88 7.67
CA ILE A 183 -11.41 -5.00 6.95
C ILE A 183 -12.20 -6.29 7.18
N GLU A 184 -12.60 -6.54 8.42
CA GLU A 184 -13.37 -7.73 8.77
C GLU A 184 -14.75 -7.76 8.11
N GLU A 185 -15.47 -6.62 8.12
CA GLU A 185 -16.78 -6.49 7.46
C GLU A 185 -16.71 -6.77 5.96
N LEU A 186 -15.64 -6.32 5.27
CA LEU A 186 -15.51 -6.42 3.82
C LEU A 186 -14.84 -7.73 3.35
N TYR A 187 -13.88 -8.23 4.11
CA TYR A 187 -12.97 -9.31 3.65
C TYR A 187 -12.86 -10.47 4.64
N GLY A 188 -13.67 -10.48 5.70
CA GLY A 188 -13.68 -11.51 6.73
C GLY A 188 -12.52 -11.41 7.71
N GLU A 189 -12.59 -12.25 8.74
CA GLU A 189 -11.60 -12.32 9.82
C GLU A 189 -10.20 -12.68 9.30
N LYS A 190 -9.17 -12.04 9.88
CA LYS A 190 -7.76 -12.32 9.59
C LYS A 190 -7.07 -12.89 10.83
N ARG A 191 -5.99 -13.65 10.59
CA ARG A 191 -5.26 -14.32 11.66
C ARG A 191 -4.33 -13.40 12.45
N ASP A 192 -3.59 -12.58 11.76
CA ASP A 192 -2.52 -11.77 12.33
C ASP A 192 -2.86 -10.28 12.29
N LEU A 193 -2.23 -9.50 13.16
CA LEU A 193 -2.25 -8.04 13.12
C LEU A 193 -0.85 -7.51 12.83
N ILE A 194 -0.72 -6.75 11.76
CA ILE A 194 0.52 -6.09 11.35
C ILE A 194 0.33 -4.58 11.43
N LEU A 195 1.13 -3.95 12.27
CA LEU A 195 1.21 -2.49 12.34
C LEU A 195 2.44 -2.02 11.57
N LEU A 196 2.23 -1.16 10.60
CA LEU A 196 3.31 -0.60 9.76
C LEU A 196 3.82 0.74 10.29
N ASP A 197 3.70 0.93 11.59
CA ASP A 197 4.09 2.14 12.30
C ASP A 197 5.61 2.37 12.28
N ASN A 198 6.06 3.61 12.05
CA ASN A 198 7.47 3.96 12.12
C ASN A 198 7.97 4.08 13.57
N ASN A 199 7.14 4.62 14.48
CA ASN A 199 7.49 4.78 15.89
C ASN A 199 6.24 4.83 16.79
N VAL A 200 5.64 3.68 17.06
CA VAL A 200 4.47 3.59 17.94
C VAL A 200 4.78 3.99 19.39
N LEU A 201 6.02 3.78 19.84
CA LEU A 201 6.46 4.15 21.20
C LEU A 201 6.54 5.65 21.41
N GLY A 202 6.68 6.45 20.35
CA GLY A 202 6.65 7.91 20.41
C GLY A 202 5.27 8.51 20.65
N SER A 203 4.23 7.68 20.68
CA SER A 203 2.85 8.14 20.94
C SER A 203 2.59 8.43 22.41
N ALA A 204 2.08 9.62 22.72
CA ALA A 204 1.56 9.92 24.05
C ALA A 204 0.36 9.03 24.44
N ARG A 205 -0.31 8.45 23.45
CA ARG A 205 -1.44 7.51 23.60
C ARG A 205 -1.05 6.05 23.48
N PHE A 206 0.21 5.70 23.69
CA PHE A 206 0.70 4.32 23.59
C PHE A 206 -0.11 3.33 24.42
N LYS A 207 -0.51 3.72 25.64
CA LYS A 207 -1.35 2.85 26.50
C LYS A 207 -2.70 2.51 25.87
N ASP A 208 -3.32 3.49 25.22
CA ASP A 208 -4.61 3.31 24.52
C ASP A 208 -4.45 2.37 23.33
N ILE A 209 -3.36 2.53 22.56
CA ILE A 209 -3.02 1.65 21.45
C ILE A 209 -2.90 0.20 21.94
N ILE A 210 -2.20 -0.04 23.06
CA ILE A 210 -2.08 -1.38 23.64
C ILE A 210 -3.44 -1.93 24.10
N GLN A 211 -4.31 -1.08 24.66
CA GLN A 211 -5.66 -1.49 25.04
C GLN A 211 -6.50 -1.87 23.82
N ASP A 212 -6.38 -1.11 22.71
CA ASP A 212 -7.05 -1.43 21.46
C ASP A 212 -6.59 -2.77 20.88
N ILE A 213 -5.28 -3.02 20.84
CA ILE A 213 -4.69 -4.29 20.39
C ILE A 213 -5.22 -5.47 21.23
N LYS A 214 -5.25 -5.32 22.57
CA LYS A 214 -5.79 -6.35 23.48
C LYS A 214 -7.27 -6.58 23.25
N ALA A 215 -8.06 -5.53 23.08
CA ALA A 215 -9.50 -5.62 22.87
C ALA A 215 -9.86 -6.25 21.52
N LEU A 216 -8.96 -6.17 20.54
CA LEU A 216 -9.05 -6.87 19.25
C LEU A 216 -8.63 -8.36 19.34
N GLY A 217 -8.22 -8.84 20.52
CA GLY A 217 -7.83 -10.24 20.74
C GLY A 217 -6.34 -10.52 20.55
N PHE A 218 -5.50 -9.52 20.22
CA PHE A 218 -4.05 -9.68 20.01
C PHE A 218 -3.23 -9.39 21.26
N GLY A 219 -3.64 -9.95 22.41
CA GLY A 219 -2.91 -9.79 23.67
C GLY A 219 -1.83 -10.85 23.88
N LYS A 220 -1.03 -10.69 24.97
CA LYS A 220 -0.06 -11.71 25.40
C LYS A 220 -0.77 -13.04 25.66
N GLY A 221 -0.29 -14.12 25.05
CA GLY A 221 -0.88 -15.45 25.16
C GLY A 221 -2.15 -15.66 24.35
N ALA A 222 -2.56 -14.68 23.53
CA ALA A 222 -3.63 -14.88 22.57
C ALA A 222 -3.22 -15.96 21.57
N THR A 223 -4.07 -16.97 21.42
CA THR A 223 -3.96 -17.96 20.36
C THR A 223 -5.03 -17.67 19.34
N TYR A 224 -4.66 -17.62 18.06
CA TYR A 224 -5.64 -17.57 17.02
C TYR A 224 -6.39 -18.91 16.99
N SER A 225 -7.60 -18.91 17.50
CA SER A 225 -8.56 -19.94 17.13
C SER A 225 -9.22 -19.46 15.85
N TYR A 226 -8.99 -20.14 14.75
CA TYR A 226 -9.95 -20.11 13.67
C TYR A 226 -11.29 -20.42 14.34
N LYS A 227 -12.11 -19.42 14.55
CA LYS A 227 -13.51 -19.68 14.86
C LYS A 227 -13.98 -20.49 13.69
N ASN A 228 -14.06 -21.76 13.90
CA ASN A 228 -14.43 -22.70 12.88
C ASN A 228 -15.76 -22.24 12.34
N LYS A 229 -15.74 -21.57 11.22
CA LYS A 229 -16.94 -21.26 10.44
C LYS A 229 -17.51 -22.54 9.81
N ALA A 230 -16.95 -23.69 10.17
CA ALA A 230 -17.46 -25.03 9.94
C ALA A 230 -18.25 -25.47 11.17
N GLY A 231 -19.22 -24.71 11.56
CA GLY A 231 -20.20 -25.07 12.56
C GLY A 231 -21.50 -24.52 12.11
#